data_35142fc3b186583b808dda0ce107d8db
#
_entry.id   35142fc3b186583b808dda0ce107d8db
#
_cell.length_a   1.000
_cell.length_b   1.000
_cell.length_c   1.000
_cell.angle_alpha   90.00
_cell.angle_beta   90.00
_cell.angle_gamma   90.00
#
_symmetry.space_group_name_H-M   'P 1'
#
loop_
_entity.id
_entity.type
_entity.pdbx_description
1 polymer ?
#
loop_
_entity_poly.entity_id
_entity_poly.type
_entity_poly.pdbx_seq_one_letter_code
_entity_poly.pdbx_strand_id
1 'polypeptide(L)'
;MMQTEQVRLVIAEGLPCEHLQVAGDGHHFEALIVSSEFVGKSRVQRQQRVNQVLRQHFDSGDLHALSMITRTPEEWRAARG
;
A
#
# COMPACT_ATOMS: atom_id res chain seq x y z
N MET A 1 13.88 -7.84 -9.02
CA MET A 1 13.21 -6.52 -8.89
C MET A 1 11.73 -6.65 -9.20
N MET A 2 10.89 -6.14 -8.34
CA MET A 2 9.44 -6.24 -8.54
C MET A 2 8.95 -5.24 -9.59
N GLN A 3 7.95 -5.67 -10.32
CA GLN A 3 7.20 -4.82 -11.24
C GLN A 3 6.01 -4.19 -10.50
N THR A 4 5.52 -3.07 -11.02
CA THR A 4 4.39 -2.34 -10.44
C THR A 4 3.19 -3.25 -10.17
N GLU A 5 2.83 -4.08 -11.14
CA GLU A 5 1.69 -5.00 -11.00
C GLU A 5 1.92 -6.07 -9.94
N GLN A 6 3.15 -6.52 -9.76
CA GLN A 6 3.49 -7.49 -8.71
C GLN A 6 3.31 -6.86 -7.33
N VAL A 7 3.75 -5.61 -7.14
CA VAL A 7 3.56 -4.90 -5.88
C VAL A 7 2.07 -4.74 -5.57
N ARG A 8 1.29 -4.34 -6.59
CA ARG A 8 -0.16 -4.20 -6.44
C ARG A 8 -0.82 -5.49 -6.01
N LEU A 9 -0.47 -6.60 -6.66
CA LEU A 9 -1.07 -7.91 -6.36
C LEU A 9 -0.73 -8.39 -4.95
N VAL A 10 0.50 -8.21 -4.50
CA VAL A 10 0.89 -8.61 -3.14
C VAL A 10 0.09 -7.82 -2.11
N ILE A 11 -0.07 -6.52 -2.31
CA ILE A 11 -0.88 -5.69 -1.42
C ILE A 11 -2.34 -6.16 -1.44
N ALA A 12 -2.90 -6.36 -2.63
CA ALA A 12 -4.30 -6.76 -2.79
C ALA A 12 -4.60 -8.12 -2.14
N GLU A 13 -3.65 -9.04 -2.18
CA GLU A 13 -3.83 -10.36 -1.56
C GLU A 13 -3.71 -10.31 -0.04
N GLY A 14 -2.91 -9.41 0.48
CA GLY A 14 -2.66 -9.33 1.92
C GLY A 14 -3.57 -8.37 2.69
N LEU A 15 -4.35 -7.55 1.98
CA LEU A 15 -5.11 -6.48 2.60
C LEU A 15 -6.36 -6.18 1.75
N PRO A 16 -7.57 -6.17 2.35
CA PRO A 16 -8.76 -5.79 1.58
C PRO A 16 -8.67 -4.32 1.16
N CYS A 17 -8.77 -4.06 -0.14
CA CYS A 17 -8.66 -2.70 -0.67
C CYS A 17 -9.91 -2.36 -1.50
N GLU A 18 -10.54 -1.22 -1.20
CA GLU A 18 -11.59 -0.66 -2.05
C GLU A 18 -11.00 0.00 -3.28
N HIS A 19 -9.83 0.59 -3.11
CA HIS A 19 -9.10 1.24 -4.20
C HIS A 19 -7.61 1.01 -3.97
N LEU A 20 -6.89 0.71 -5.02
CA LEU A 20 -5.47 0.43 -4.95
C LEU A 20 -4.81 0.81 -6.26
N GLN A 21 -3.86 1.75 -6.19
CA GLN A 21 -3.05 2.16 -7.33
C GLN A 21 -1.59 2.09 -6.93
N VAL A 22 -0.77 1.53 -7.80
CA VAL A 22 0.68 1.46 -7.61
C VAL A 22 1.34 1.97 -8.87
N ALA A 23 2.30 2.86 -8.71
CA ALA A 23 3.12 3.40 -9.79
C ALA A 23 4.58 3.36 -9.36
N GLY A 24 5.50 3.40 -10.31
CA GLY A 24 6.91 3.44 -10.00
C GLY A 24 7.80 3.06 -11.15
N ASP A 25 9.12 3.18 -10.93
CA ASP A 25 10.16 2.94 -11.94
C ASP A 25 10.95 1.64 -11.69
N GLY A 26 10.51 0.82 -10.73
CA GLY A 26 11.19 -0.41 -10.34
C GLY A 26 12.11 -0.24 -9.14
N HIS A 27 12.61 0.96 -8.87
CA HIS A 27 13.43 1.26 -7.69
C HIS A 27 12.59 1.92 -6.61
N HIS A 28 11.80 2.91 -7.00
CA HIS A 28 10.91 3.63 -6.10
C HIS A 28 9.48 3.44 -6.57
N PHE A 29 8.63 3.01 -5.63
CA PHE A 29 7.20 2.82 -5.90
C PHE A 29 6.38 3.77 -5.06
N GLU A 30 5.21 4.12 -5.57
CA GLU A 30 4.21 4.91 -4.87
C GLU A 30 2.90 4.15 -4.88
N ALA A 31 2.24 4.06 -3.74
CA ALA A 31 0.97 3.35 -3.61
C ALA A 31 -0.09 4.25 -2.98
N LEU A 32 -1.28 4.23 -3.57
CA LEU A 32 -2.48 4.80 -2.96
C LEU A 32 -3.36 3.62 -2.55
N ILE A 33 -3.59 3.49 -1.25
CA ILE A 33 -4.25 2.32 -0.66
C ILE A 33 -5.46 2.77 0.15
N VAL A 34 -6.63 2.32 -0.25
CA VAL A 34 -7.88 2.60 0.47
C VAL A 34 -8.39 1.29 1.03
N SER A 35 -8.44 1.19 2.36
CA SER A 35 -8.80 -0.06 3.03
C SER A 35 -9.62 0.19 4.29
N SER A 36 -10.64 -0.64 4.49
CA SER A 36 -11.43 -0.65 5.72
C SER A 36 -10.61 -1.05 6.94
N GLU A 37 -9.50 -1.78 6.76
CA GLU A 37 -8.61 -2.13 7.87
C GLU A 37 -7.92 -0.92 8.48
N PHE A 38 -7.90 0.21 7.79
CA PHE A 38 -7.27 1.43 8.30
C PHE A 38 -8.14 2.23 9.26
N VAL A 39 -9.40 1.86 9.40
CA VAL A 39 -10.32 2.55 10.32
C VAL A 39 -9.80 2.44 11.75
N GLY A 40 -9.74 3.58 12.45
CA GLY A 40 -9.25 3.64 13.82
C GLY A 40 -7.75 3.54 13.99
N LYS A 41 -6.99 3.48 12.89
CA LYS A 41 -5.53 3.36 12.93
C LYS A 41 -4.87 4.69 12.56
N SER A 42 -3.76 4.99 13.24
CA SER A 42 -2.93 6.14 12.90
C SER A 42 -2.22 5.90 11.56
N ARG A 43 -1.68 6.98 11.00
CA ARG A 43 -0.89 6.89 9.76
C ARG A 43 0.27 5.91 9.91
N VAL A 44 0.98 5.95 11.03
CA VAL A 44 2.10 5.05 11.29
C VAL A 44 1.63 3.59 11.36
N GLN A 45 0.53 3.33 12.05
CA GLN A 45 -0.02 1.98 12.16
C GLN A 45 -0.43 1.44 10.79
N ARG A 46 -1.01 2.28 9.94
CA ARG A 46 -1.39 1.91 8.57
C ARG A 46 -0.15 1.54 7.76
N GLN A 47 0.90 2.35 7.85
CA GLN A 47 2.16 2.08 7.15
C GLN A 47 2.79 0.78 7.63
N GLN A 48 2.79 0.54 8.93
CA GLN A 48 3.31 -0.70 9.51
C GLN A 48 2.54 -1.92 8.98
N ARG A 49 1.22 -1.79 8.84
CA ARG A 49 0.39 -2.87 8.31
C ARG A 49 0.74 -3.20 6.86
N VAL A 50 0.91 -2.18 6.03
CA VAL A 50 1.31 -2.38 4.63
C VAL A 50 2.72 -2.95 4.54
N ASN A 51 3.66 -2.44 5.33
CA ASN A 51 5.03 -2.96 5.36
C ASN A 51 5.06 -4.42 5.80
N GLN A 52 4.18 -4.82 6.70
CA GLN A 52 4.05 -6.21 7.13
C GLN A 52 3.62 -7.12 5.98
N VAL A 53 2.69 -6.66 5.16
CA VAL A 53 2.24 -7.40 3.97
C VAL A 53 3.37 -7.59 2.97
N LEU A 54 4.25 -6.59 2.84
CA LEU A 54 5.35 -6.57 1.88
C LEU A 54 6.68 -7.01 2.47
N ARG A 55 6.72 -7.41 3.73
CA ARG A 55 7.95 -7.65 4.49
C ARG A 55 8.92 -8.59 3.80
N GLN A 56 8.43 -9.69 3.28
CA GLN A 56 9.25 -10.69 2.60
C GLN A 56 10.01 -10.09 1.42
N HIS A 57 9.37 -9.18 0.70
CA HIS A 57 9.96 -8.55 -0.47
C HIS A 57 10.96 -7.46 -0.11
N PHE A 58 10.74 -6.75 0.99
CA PHE A 58 11.74 -5.83 1.53
C PHE A 58 12.97 -6.59 2.02
N ASP A 59 12.74 -7.66 2.78
CA ASP A 59 13.84 -8.46 3.36
C ASP A 59 14.70 -9.12 2.29
N SER A 60 14.10 -9.58 1.20
CA SER A 60 14.83 -10.22 0.09
C SER A 60 15.56 -9.23 -0.82
N GLY A 61 15.24 -7.94 -0.71
CA GLY A 61 15.79 -6.93 -1.59
C GLY A 61 15.05 -6.77 -2.92
N ASP A 62 13.96 -7.52 -3.13
CA ASP A 62 13.14 -7.38 -4.34
C ASP A 62 12.44 -6.04 -4.41
N LEU A 63 12.13 -5.46 -3.25
CA LEU A 63 11.47 -4.17 -3.12
C LEU A 63 12.37 -3.25 -2.31
N HIS A 64 12.76 -2.11 -2.89
CA HIS A 64 13.68 -1.19 -2.24
C HIS A 64 12.97 -0.07 -1.47
N ALA A 65 12.08 0.65 -2.13
CA ALA A 65 11.44 1.82 -1.52
C ALA A 65 9.98 1.92 -1.95
N LEU A 66 9.13 2.23 -0.99
CA LEU A 66 7.70 2.43 -1.22
C LEU A 66 7.22 3.63 -0.42
N SER A 67 6.72 4.64 -1.12
CA SER A 67 5.95 5.73 -0.52
C SER A 67 4.48 5.36 -0.61
N MET A 68 3.71 5.68 0.43
CA MET A 68 2.30 5.29 0.42
C MET A 68 1.41 6.40 0.95
N ILE A 69 0.21 6.47 0.38
CA ILE A 69 -0.90 7.26 0.89
C ILE A 69 -1.95 6.26 1.32
N THR A 70 -2.33 6.30 2.58
CA THR A 70 -3.29 5.36 3.15
C THR A 70 -4.56 6.11 3.55
N ARG A 71 -5.71 5.57 3.15
CA ARG A 71 -7.02 6.19 3.42
C ARG A 71 -8.01 5.15 3.86
N THR A 72 -8.92 5.53 4.74
CA THR A 72 -10.13 4.74 4.97
C THR A 72 -11.10 5.01 3.82
N PRO A 73 -12.10 4.13 3.61
CA PRO A 73 -13.13 4.39 2.61
C PRO A 73 -13.82 5.74 2.79
N GLU A 74 -14.08 6.12 4.04
CA GLU A 74 -14.72 7.41 4.35
C GLU A 74 -13.81 8.59 3.99
N GLU A 75 -12.54 8.52 4.36
CA GLU A 75 -11.56 9.55 4.02
C GLU A 75 -11.42 9.71 2.51
N TRP A 76 -11.42 8.58 1.80
CA TRP A 76 -11.32 8.57 0.34
C TRP A 76 -12.51 9.27 -0.31
N ARG A 77 -13.72 8.94 0.14
CA ARG A 77 -14.94 9.57 -0.36
C ARG A 77 -14.97 11.07 -0.05
N ALA A 78 -14.57 11.45 1.16
CA ALA A 78 -14.52 12.86 1.57
C ALA A 78 -13.52 13.67 0.73
N ALA A 79 -12.35 13.10 0.43
CA ALA A 79 -11.32 13.75 -0.36
C ALA A 79 -11.75 13.94 -1.82
N ARG A 80 -12.60 13.08 -2.35
CA ARG A 80 -13.11 13.18 -3.71
C ARG A 80 -14.29 14.11 -3.81
N GLY A 81 -14.90 14.37 -2.70
CA GLY A 81 -15.96 15.29 -2.45
C GLY A 81 -16.90 15.64 -3.34
#